data_67b811786588f25ab8dea32f7f8cd12c
#
_entry.id   67b811786588f25ab8dea32f7f8cd12c
#
_cell.length_a   1.000
_cell.length_b   1.000
_cell.length_c   1.000
_cell.angle_alpha   90.00
_cell.angle_beta   90.00
_cell.angle_gamma   90.00
#
_symmetry.space_group_name_H-M   'P 1'
#
loop_
_entity.id
_entity.type
_entity.pdbx_description
1 polymer ?
#
loop_
_entity_poly.entity_id
_entity_poly.type
_entity_poly.pdbx_seq_one_letter_code
_entity_poly.pdbx_strand_id
1 'polypeptide(L)'
;MSTVTSNPSDRVLLITGASSGIGAATARHAAAAGWRLVLAARSRERLESLAQELGGPGRAVAAPCDVTDWEAQQRMAQDALAAFSQIDAVFANAGFGGPRGFLSDTPEHWREMVLTNVYGAALTLRATIPALRESRGHLLLTSSVAGRRVLPGSMYSCTKHALTAMGEAARQDLHGSGIRVTLIEPGMTDTPFFDNRPKDALADDDIARAVLFALSQPPHVDVNEILIRPTAQQG
;
A
#
# COMPACT_ATOMS: atom_id res chain seq x y z
N MET A 1 25.95 -19.88 10.92
CA MET A 1 25.50 -18.94 9.90
C MET A 1 25.05 -17.67 10.64
N SER A 2 25.84 -16.60 10.54
CA SER A 2 25.51 -15.33 11.19
C SER A 2 24.26 -14.73 10.55
N THR A 3 23.17 -14.65 11.28
CA THR A 3 22.02 -13.83 10.93
C THR A 3 22.47 -12.37 11.01
N VAL A 4 22.74 -11.76 9.87
CA VAL A 4 22.87 -10.31 9.78
C VAL A 4 21.48 -9.74 10.09
N THR A 5 21.25 -9.38 11.33
CA THR A 5 20.11 -8.54 11.71
C THR A 5 20.40 -7.17 11.14
N SER A 6 19.80 -6.85 9.97
CA SER A 6 19.84 -5.49 9.45
C SER A 6 19.34 -4.54 10.54
N ASN A 7 20.11 -3.48 10.78
CA ASN A 7 19.74 -2.43 11.72
C ASN A 7 18.35 -1.89 11.28
N PRO A 8 17.38 -1.73 12.19
CA PRO A 8 16.06 -1.18 11.83
C PRO A 8 16.11 0.12 11.01
N SER A 9 17.18 0.90 11.19
CA SER A 9 17.43 2.16 10.48
C SER A 9 17.85 2.02 9.00
N ASP A 10 18.04 0.79 8.48
CA ASP A 10 18.49 0.57 7.10
C ASP A 10 17.44 -0.06 6.20
N ARG A 11 16.29 -0.48 6.75
CA ARG A 11 15.21 -1.09 5.97
C ARG A 11 14.51 -0.08 5.07
N VAL A 12 14.12 -0.52 3.88
CA VAL A 12 13.49 0.28 2.83
C VAL A 12 12.04 -0.13 2.64
N LEU A 13 11.12 0.82 2.77
CA LEU A 13 9.69 0.65 2.50
C LEU A 13 9.30 1.46 1.26
N LEU A 14 8.80 0.78 0.22
CA LEU A 14 8.20 1.39 -0.95
C LEU A 14 6.69 1.50 -0.76
N ILE A 15 6.11 2.69 -0.99
CA ILE A 15 4.69 2.96 -0.80
C ILE A 15 4.10 3.53 -2.09
N THR A 16 3.10 2.85 -2.68
CA THR A 16 2.30 3.43 -3.76
C THR A 16 1.11 4.22 -3.20
N GLY A 17 0.69 5.28 -3.90
CA GLY A 17 -0.32 6.19 -3.37
C GLY A 17 0.18 7.02 -2.17
N ALA A 18 1.48 7.30 -2.11
CA ALA A 18 2.14 7.95 -0.98
C ALA A 18 1.85 9.46 -0.86
N SER A 19 1.20 10.08 -1.85
CA SER A 19 1.03 11.55 -1.89
C SER A 19 -0.08 12.09 -0.97
N SER A 20 -0.89 11.24 -0.34
CA SER A 20 -1.99 11.65 0.53
C SER A 20 -2.53 10.50 1.39
N GLY A 21 -3.41 10.80 2.35
CA GLY A 21 -4.17 9.86 3.14
C GLY A 21 -3.30 8.76 3.78
N ILE A 22 -3.78 7.53 3.76
CA ILE A 22 -3.12 6.37 4.38
C ILE A 22 -1.66 6.21 3.95
N GLY A 23 -1.35 6.42 2.66
CA GLY A 23 0.02 6.30 2.15
C GLY A 23 0.97 7.34 2.76
N ALA A 24 0.55 8.61 2.82
CA ALA A 24 1.35 9.69 3.41
C ALA A 24 1.50 9.54 4.94
N ALA A 25 0.42 9.16 5.64
CA ALA A 25 0.47 8.86 7.06
C ALA A 25 1.42 7.69 7.35
N THR A 26 1.31 6.59 6.57
CA THR A 26 2.24 5.46 6.69
C THR A 26 3.69 5.88 6.47
N ALA A 27 3.97 6.75 5.49
CA ALA A 27 5.31 7.26 5.24
C ALA A 27 5.87 8.00 6.46
N ARG A 28 5.08 8.87 7.11
CA ARG A 28 5.48 9.59 8.32
C ARG A 28 5.77 8.66 9.49
N HIS A 29 4.88 7.72 9.75
CA HIS A 29 5.07 6.74 10.82
C HIS A 29 6.28 5.83 10.56
N ALA A 30 6.49 5.40 9.31
CA ALA A 30 7.63 4.58 8.94
C ALA A 30 8.95 5.35 9.05
N ALA A 31 9.00 6.63 8.65
CA ALA A 31 10.17 7.49 8.83
C ALA A 31 10.52 7.65 10.32
N ALA A 32 9.51 7.90 11.18
CA ALA A 32 9.69 7.99 12.63
C ALA A 32 10.20 6.68 13.24
N ALA A 33 9.80 5.53 12.66
CA ALA A 33 10.27 4.20 13.04
C ALA A 33 11.65 3.81 12.44
N GLY A 34 12.30 4.74 11.71
CA GLY A 34 13.65 4.55 11.19
C GLY A 34 13.74 3.97 9.77
N TRP A 35 12.63 3.75 9.07
CA TRP A 35 12.65 3.27 7.70
C TRP A 35 13.17 4.31 6.71
N ARG A 36 13.87 3.87 5.67
CA ARG A 36 14.08 4.63 4.43
C ARG A 36 12.91 4.41 3.50
N LEU A 37 12.52 5.42 2.72
CA LEU A 37 11.25 5.46 2.03
C LEU A 37 11.40 5.71 0.54
N VAL A 38 10.66 4.94 -0.25
CA VAL A 38 10.40 5.23 -1.66
C VAL A 38 8.93 5.59 -1.80
N LEU A 39 8.68 6.85 -2.12
CA LEU A 39 7.34 7.42 -2.16
C LEU A 39 6.86 7.47 -3.61
N ALA A 40 5.86 6.67 -3.95
CA ALA A 40 5.35 6.56 -5.32
C ALA A 40 3.90 7.07 -5.45
N ALA A 41 3.67 7.96 -6.38
CA ALA A 41 2.36 8.47 -6.81
C ALA A 41 2.51 9.29 -8.11
N ARG A 42 1.41 9.74 -8.69
CA ARG A 42 1.42 10.57 -9.91
C ARG A 42 1.93 12.00 -9.67
N SER A 43 1.64 12.60 -8.50
CA SER A 43 2.01 13.98 -8.19
C SER A 43 3.46 14.08 -7.71
N ARG A 44 4.38 14.37 -8.62
CA ARG A 44 5.81 14.59 -8.33
C ARG A 44 6.01 15.64 -7.23
N GLU A 45 5.37 16.79 -7.35
CA GLU A 45 5.52 17.89 -6.40
C GLU A 45 5.16 17.50 -4.96
N ARG A 46 4.03 16.80 -4.77
CA ARG A 46 3.62 16.32 -3.43
C ARG A 46 4.59 15.30 -2.87
N LEU A 47 5.13 14.40 -3.73
CA LEU A 47 6.11 13.41 -3.31
C LEU A 47 7.43 14.05 -2.90
N GLU A 48 7.92 15.02 -3.67
CA GLU A 48 9.16 15.75 -3.37
C GLU A 48 9.02 16.55 -2.07
N SER A 49 7.87 17.21 -1.86
CA SER A 49 7.58 17.92 -0.60
C SER A 49 7.58 16.95 0.58
N LEU A 50 6.91 15.80 0.47
CA LEU A 50 6.87 14.80 1.53
C LEU A 50 8.25 14.17 1.75
N ALA A 51 8.99 13.86 0.70
CA ALA A 51 10.36 13.33 0.83
C ALA A 51 11.28 14.31 1.57
N GLN A 52 11.17 15.60 1.27
CA GLN A 52 11.93 16.64 1.97
C GLN A 52 11.53 16.75 3.45
N GLU A 53 10.23 16.70 3.75
CA GLU A 53 9.70 16.65 5.13
C GLU A 53 10.30 15.47 5.91
N LEU A 54 10.46 14.31 5.27
CA LEU A 54 10.91 13.07 5.89
C LEU A 54 12.44 12.87 5.92
N GLY A 55 13.22 13.92 5.64
CA GLY A 55 14.67 13.93 5.79
C GLY A 55 15.47 13.94 4.48
N GLY A 56 14.80 14.10 3.34
CA GLY A 56 15.42 14.24 2.03
C GLY A 56 16.04 12.96 1.46
N PRO A 57 16.89 13.06 0.42
CA PRO A 57 17.32 11.91 -0.41
C PRO A 57 18.02 10.77 0.34
N GLY A 58 18.64 11.05 1.49
CA GLY A 58 19.26 10.01 2.33
C GLY A 58 18.25 9.15 3.10
N ARG A 59 17.01 9.61 3.23
CA ARG A 59 15.93 8.97 4.03
C ARG A 59 14.67 8.68 3.22
N ALA A 60 14.30 9.57 2.29
CA ALA A 60 13.12 9.43 1.48
C ALA A 60 13.38 9.96 0.06
N VAL A 61 12.95 9.21 -0.94
CA VAL A 61 13.03 9.59 -2.35
C VAL A 61 11.65 9.56 -3.00
N ALA A 62 11.40 10.52 -3.88
CA ALA A 62 10.21 10.58 -4.71
C ALA A 62 10.41 9.73 -5.96
N ALA A 63 9.48 8.82 -6.25
CA ALA A 63 9.41 7.99 -7.43
C ALA A 63 8.07 8.22 -8.17
N PRO A 64 7.96 9.26 -9.02
CA PRO A 64 6.72 9.52 -9.75
C PRO A 64 6.30 8.33 -10.60
N CYS A 65 5.11 7.80 -10.32
CA CYS A 65 4.62 6.57 -10.94
C CYS A 65 3.10 6.62 -11.11
N ASP A 66 2.62 6.39 -12.32
CA ASP A 66 1.28 5.91 -12.55
C ASP A 66 1.29 4.39 -12.40
N VAL A 67 0.57 3.87 -11.42
CA VAL A 67 0.58 2.42 -11.14
C VAL A 67 -0.03 1.60 -12.27
N THR A 68 -0.76 2.20 -13.19
CA THR A 68 -1.35 1.54 -14.37
C THR A 68 -0.37 1.38 -15.54
N ASP A 69 0.78 2.05 -15.48
CA ASP A 69 1.83 2.02 -16.49
C ASP A 69 2.95 1.06 -16.05
N TRP A 70 3.15 0.00 -16.84
CA TRP A 70 4.18 -1.00 -16.56
C TRP A 70 5.61 -0.44 -16.56
N GLU A 71 5.93 0.43 -17.49
CA GLU A 71 7.27 1.04 -17.56
C GLU A 71 7.52 1.96 -16.36
N ALA A 72 6.50 2.71 -15.91
CA ALA A 72 6.61 3.52 -14.71
C ALA A 72 6.82 2.66 -13.46
N GLN A 73 6.15 1.51 -13.36
CA GLN A 73 6.35 0.56 -12.25
C GLN A 73 7.76 -0.04 -12.25
N GLN A 74 8.30 -0.37 -13.42
CA GLN A 74 9.68 -0.84 -13.55
C GLN A 74 10.69 0.25 -13.13
N ARG A 75 10.50 1.48 -13.60
CA ARG A 75 11.34 2.61 -13.19
C ARG A 75 11.29 2.85 -11.70
N MET A 76 10.10 2.85 -11.08
CA MET A 76 9.92 2.99 -9.64
C MET A 76 10.74 1.97 -8.83
N ALA A 77 10.72 0.69 -9.25
CA ALA A 77 11.51 -0.35 -8.59
C ALA A 77 13.02 -0.16 -8.80
N GLN A 78 13.43 0.25 -10.00
CA GLN A 78 14.82 0.56 -10.32
C GLN A 78 15.33 1.77 -9.51
N ASP A 79 14.54 2.84 -9.42
CA ASP A 79 14.88 4.04 -8.63
C ASP A 79 15.03 3.70 -7.14
N ALA A 80 14.19 2.81 -6.61
CA ALA A 80 14.32 2.31 -5.24
C ALA A 80 15.65 1.59 -5.02
N LEU A 81 16.01 0.69 -5.93
CA LEU A 81 17.27 -0.05 -5.86
C LEU A 81 18.49 0.85 -6.10
N ALA A 82 18.40 1.85 -6.98
CA ALA A 82 19.46 2.82 -7.20
C ALA A 82 19.69 3.70 -5.98
N ALA A 83 18.63 4.11 -5.28
CA ALA A 83 18.72 4.96 -4.10
C ALA A 83 19.23 4.22 -2.86
N PHE A 84 18.77 2.98 -2.65
CA PHE A 84 18.96 2.28 -1.37
C PHE A 84 19.50 0.85 -1.49
N SER A 85 19.73 0.34 -2.68
CA SER A 85 20.26 -0.98 -3.02
C SER A 85 19.38 -2.17 -2.60
N GLN A 86 18.21 -1.92 -1.98
CA GLN A 86 17.30 -2.97 -1.49
C GLN A 86 15.85 -2.46 -1.40
N ILE A 87 14.90 -3.40 -1.32
CA ILE A 87 13.50 -3.15 -0.95
C ILE A 87 13.12 -4.22 0.07
N ASP A 88 12.85 -3.81 1.32
CA ASP A 88 12.51 -4.73 2.41
C ASP A 88 11.01 -4.87 2.62
N ALA A 89 10.25 -3.86 2.23
CA ALA A 89 8.79 -3.91 2.26
C ALA A 89 8.18 -3.10 1.13
N VAL A 90 7.01 -3.52 0.70
CA VAL A 90 6.20 -2.84 -0.30
C VAL A 90 4.78 -2.69 0.23
N PHE A 91 4.27 -1.47 0.25
CA PHE A 91 2.89 -1.19 0.54
C PHE A 91 2.15 -0.77 -0.74
N ALA A 92 1.50 -1.74 -1.40
CA ALA A 92 0.65 -1.53 -2.57
C ALA A 92 -0.68 -0.92 -2.11
N ASN A 93 -0.69 0.42 -1.98
CA ASN A 93 -1.79 1.17 -1.37
C ASN A 93 -2.56 2.05 -2.36
N ALA A 94 -2.01 2.36 -3.52
CA ALA A 94 -2.67 3.19 -4.52
C ALA A 94 -4.06 2.65 -4.88
N GLY A 95 -5.08 3.51 -4.83
CA GLY A 95 -6.44 3.14 -5.16
C GLY A 95 -7.43 4.27 -4.86
N PHE A 96 -8.60 4.18 -5.45
CA PHE A 96 -9.70 5.11 -5.22
C PHE A 96 -11.06 4.40 -5.31
N GLY A 97 -12.11 5.08 -4.87
CA GLY A 97 -13.48 4.57 -4.87
C GLY A 97 -14.39 5.34 -5.82
N GLY A 98 -15.67 5.04 -5.78
CA GLY A 98 -16.67 5.70 -6.57
C GLY A 98 -18.07 5.63 -5.96
N PRO A 99 -19.06 6.27 -6.60
CA PRO A 99 -20.45 6.24 -6.20
C PRO A 99 -21.00 4.82 -6.10
N ARG A 100 -22.04 4.63 -5.30
CA ARG A 100 -22.81 3.39 -5.26
C ARG A 100 -24.02 3.48 -6.18
N GLY A 101 -24.40 2.38 -6.78
CA GLY A 101 -25.45 2.24 -7.76
C GLY A 101 -24.90 2.09 -9.16
N PHE A 102 -25.27 1.00 -9.85
CA PHE A 102 -24.74 0.70 -11.21
C PHE A 102 -25.17 1.72 -12.29
N LEU A 103 -26.10 2.62 -11.96
CA LEU A 103 -26.50 3.73 -12.85
C LEU A 103 -25.97 5.09 -12.39
N SER A 104 -25.17 5.13 -11.31
CA SER A 104 -24.73 6.38 -10.66
C SER A 104 -23.28 6.76 -11.00
N ASP A 105 -22.59 5.92 -11.75
CA ASP A 105 -21.19 6.11 -12.14
C ASP A 105 -21.01 5.83 -13.63
N THR A 106 -19.86 6.21 -14.21
CA THR A 106 -19.59 6.04 -15.64
C THR A 106 -18.74 4.80 -15.92
N PRO A 107 -18.87 4.19 -17.12
CA PRO A 107 -18.00 3.09 -17.54
C PRO A 107 -16.52 3.46 -17.55
N GLU A 108 -16.19 4.71 -17.88
CA GLU A 108 -14.82 5.24 -17.91
C GLU A 108 -14.22 5.27 -16.50
N HIS A 109 -14.98 5.77 -15.51
CA HIS A 109 -14.55 5.80 -14.10
C HIS A 109 -14.39 4.40 -13.53
N TRP A 110 -15.29 3.47 -13.86
CA TRP A 110 -15.13 2.06 -13.47
C TRP A 110 -13.88 1.42 -14.07
N ARG A 111 -13.60 1.72 -15.35
CA ARG A 111 -12.37 1.24 -16.01
C ARG A 111 -11.13 1.75 -15.30
N GLU A 112 -11.08 3.05 -15.01
CA GLU A 112 -9.96 3.65 -14.26
C GLU A 112 -9.80 3.03 -12.86
N MET A 113 -10.91 2.78 -12.16
CA MET A 113 -10.92 2.14 -10.86
C MET A 113 -10.36 0.71 -10.92
N VAL A 114 -10.76 -0.09 -11.88
CA VAL A 114 -10.24 -1.46 -12.08
C VAL A 114 -8.75 -1.41 -12.44
N LEU A 115 -8.38 -0.54 -13.36
CA LEU A 115 -6.97 -0.39 -13.77
C LEU A 115 -6.09 0.04 -12.60
N THR A 116 -6.53 1.01 -11.79
CA THR A 116 -5.73 1.49 -10.66
C THR A 116 -5.71 0.47 -9.51
N ASN A 117 -6.89 0.05 -9.05
CA ASN A 117 -7.00 -0.74 -7.82
C ASN A 117 -6.54 -2.19 -8.00
N VAL A 118 -6.81 -2.79 -9.16
CA VAL A 118 -6.54 -4.22 -9.39
C VAL A 118 -5.29 -4.40 -10.26
N TYR A 119 -5.32 -3.89 -11.47
CA TYR A 119 -4.21 -4.07 -12.40
C TYR A 119 -2.93 -3.36 -11.91
N GLY A 120 -3.05 -2.13 -11.42
CA GLY A 120 -1.94 -1.37 -10.85
C GLY A 120 -1.30 -2.07 -9.64
N ALA A 121 -2.11 -2.66 -8.75
CA ALA A 121 -1.59 -3.46 -7.65
C ALA A 121 -0.83 -4.70 -8.17
N ALA A 122 -1.40 -5.42 -9.15
CA ALA A 122 -0.74 -6.58 -9.76
C ALA A 122 0.61 -6.20 -10.42
N LEU A 123 0.67 -5.05 -11.09
CA LEU A 123 1.91 -4.52 -11.66
C LEU A 123 2.93 -4.17 -10.56
N THR A 124 2.48 -3.58 -9.44
CA THR A 124 3.36 -3.29 -8.29
C THR A 124 3.97 -4.59 -7.74
N LEU A 125 3.18 -5.64 -7.56
CA LEU A 125 3.68 -6.96 -7.15
C LEU A 125 4.74 -7.46 -8.15
N ARG A 126 4.41 -7.47 -9.43
CA ARG A 126 5.30 -7.97 -10.49
C ARG A 126 6.63 -7.22 -10.54
N ALA A 127 6.61 -5.89 -10.34
CA ALA A 127 7.81 -5.06 -10.37
C ALA A 127 8.72 -5.26 -9.13
N THR A 128 8.12 -5.58 -7.96
CA THR A 128 8.85 -5.53 -6.69
C THR A 128 9.16 -6.90 -6.08
N ILE A 129 8.42 -7.96 -6.44
CA ILE A 129 8.68 -9.33 -5.94
C ILE A 129 10.13 -9.78 -6.14
N PRO A 130 10.83 -9.52 -7.26
CA PRO A 130 12.22 -9.90 -7.39
C PRO A 130 13.10 -9.34 -6.26
N ALA A 131 12.98 -8.05 -5.94
CA ALA A 131 13.74 -7.43 -4.85
C ALA A 131 13.30 -7.95 -3.47
N LEU A 132 11.99 -8.18 -3.26
CA LEU A 132 11.48 -8.77 -2.03
C LEU A 132 11.96 -10.21 -1.81
N ARG A 133 12.24 -10.96 -2.85
CA ARG A 133 12.84 -12.32 -2.73
C ARG A 133 14.27 -12.25 -2.17
N GLU A 134 15.07 -11.28 -2.60
CA GLU A 134 16.43 -11.07 -2.10
C GLU A 134 16.44 -10.67 -0.62
N SER A 135 15.53 -9.77 -0.22
CA SER A 135 15.43 -9.29 1.17
C SER A 135 14.66 -10.23 2.09
N ARG A 136 13.91 -11.22 1.57
CA ARG A 136 12.89 -11.98 2.29
C ARG A 136 11.89 -11.04 2.97
N GLY A 137 11.43 -10.07 2.20
CA GLY A 137 10.75 -8.89 2.67
C GLY A 137 9.27 -9.07 3.02
N HIS A 138 8.51 -7.99 2.93
CA HIS A 138 7.10 -7.97 3.30
C HIS A 138 6.27 -7.23 2.26
N LEU A 139 5.27 -7.88 1.70
CA LEU A 139 4.29 -7.31 0.79
C LEU A 139 3.01 -6.98 1.55
N LEU A 140 2.56 -5.74 1.50
CA LEU A 140 1.29 -5.31 2.07
C LEU A 140 0.39 -4.75 0.97
N LEU A 141 -0.90 -5.08 0.99
CA LEU A 141 -1.90 -4.58 0.04
C LEU A 141 -3.06 -3.92 0.80
N THR A 142 -3.53 -2.78 0.31
CA THR A 142 -4.72 -2.12 0.86
C THR A 142 -5.98 -2.69 0.21
N SER A 143 -6.61 -3.67 0.87
CA SER A 143 -7.99 -4.07 0.56
C SER A 143 -8.97 -3.13 1.28
N SER A 144 -10.04 -3.63 1.88
CA SER A 144 -11.07 -2.88 2.60
C SER A 144 -12.04 -3.83 3.28
N VAL A 145 -12.81 -3.34 4.24
CA VAL A 145 -14.08 -3.98 4.66
C VAL A 145 -14.96 -4.31 3.44
N ALA A 146 -14.93 -3.45 2.40
CA ALA A 146 -15.64 -3.66 1.14
C ALA A 146 -15.09 -4.85 0.30
N GLY A 147 -13.93 -5.39 0.64
CA GLY A 147 -13.38 -6.63 0.09
C GLY A 147 -13.80 -7.89 0.87
N ARG A 148 -14.51 -7.72 1.98
CA ARG A 148 -15.07 -8.81 2.81
C ARG A 148 -16.59 -8.84 2.77
N ARG A 149 -17.19 -7.70 2.54
CA ARG A 149 -18.65 -7.55 2.46
C ARG A 149 -19.01 -6.81 1.18
N VAL A 150 -19.97 -7.35 0.47
CA VAL A 150 -20.49 -6.68 -0.73
C VAL A 150 -21.27 -5.44 -0.31
N LEU A 151 -20.90 -4.30 -0.88
CA LEU A 151 -21.68 -3.06 -0.77
C LEU A 151 -22.64 -2.98 -1.97
N PRO A 152 -23.93 -2.76 -1.76
CA PRO A 152 -24.92 -2.72 -2.85
C PRO A 152 -24.51 -1.72 -3.96
N GLY A 153 -24.51 -2.18 -5.21
CA GLY A 153 -24.20 -1.39 -6.40
C GLY A 153 -22.75 -0.85 -6.45
N SER A 154 -21.80 -1.50 -5.79
CA SER A 154 -20.43 -0.96 -5.65
C SER A 154 -19.41 -1.70 -6.50
N MET A 155 -18.98 -1.07 -7.62
CA MET A 155 -17.79 -1.53 -8.36
C MET A 155 -16.53 -1.49 -7.51
N TYR A 156 -16.41 -0.52 -6.59
CA TYR A 156 -15.32 -0.49 -5.61
C TYR A 156 -15.23 -1.78 -4.80
N SER A 157 -16.38 -2.30 -4.32
CA SER A 157 -16.41 -3.58 -3.60
C SER A 157 -15.86 -4.72 -4.44
N CYS A 158 -16.18 -4.77 -5.73
CA CYS A 158 -15.61 -5.78 -6.65
C CYS A 158 -14.09 -5.67 -6.73
N THR A 159 -13.54 -4.45 -6.86
CA THR A 159 -12.08 -4.27 -6.90
C THR A 159 -11.42 -4.68 -5.59
N LYS A 160 -12.05 -4.44 -4.44
CA LYS A 160 -11.48 -4.80 -3.13
C LYS A 160 -11.57 -6.30 -2.85
N HIS A 161 -12.61 -7.00 -3.33
CA HIS A 161 -12.64 -8.47 -3.33
C HIS A 161 -11.52 -9.06 -4.21
N ALA A 162 -11.26 -8.45 -5.36
CA ALA A 162 -10.13 -8.84 -6.22
C ALA A 162 -8.78 -8.68 -5.49
N LEU A 163 -8.58 -7.59 -4.72
CA LEU A 163 -7.38 -7.39 -3.93
C LEU A 163 -7.25 -8.39 -2.77
N THR A 164 -8.36 -8.74 -2.12
CA THR A 164 -8.36 -9.80 -1.10
C THR A 164 -7.93 -11.14 -1.69
N ALA A 165 -8.49 -11.51 -2.84
CA ALA A 165 -8.08 -12.72 -3.56
C ALA A 165 -6.62 -12.65 -4.04
N MET A 166 -6.16 -11.48 -4.50
CA MET A 166 -4.77 -11.26 -4.94
C MET A 166 -3.77 -11.45 -3.79
N GLY A 167 -4.07 -10.96 -2.59
CA GLY A 167 -3.24 -11.15 -1.41
C GLY A 167 -3.10 -12.62 -1.04
N GLU A 168 -4.20 -13.37 -1.07
CA GLU A 168 -4.18 -14.81 -0.81
C GLU A 168 -3.42 -15.58 -1.90
N ALA A 169 -3.64 -15.25 -3.18
CA ALA A 169 -2.90 -15.84 -4.29
C ALA A 169 -1.39 -15.56 -4.19
N ALA A 170 -1.00 -14.32 -3.83
CA ALA A 170 0.40 -13.95 -3.62
C ALA A 170 1.03 -14.74 -2.46
N ARG A 171 0.31 -14.94 -1.36
CA ARG A 171 0.78 -15.73 -0.21
C ARG A 171 1.06 -17.18 -0.61
N GLN A 172 0.20 -17.78 -1.43
CA GLN A 172 0.38 -19.13 -1.93
C GLN A 172 1.56 -19.23 -2.90
N ASP A 173 1.66 -18.31 -3.88
CA ASP A 173 2.74 -18.28 -4.88
C ASP A 173 4.12 -18.04 -4.24
N LEU A 174 4.16 -17.24 -3.18
CA LEU A 174 5.40 -16.86 -2.48
C LEU A 174 5.72 -17.78 -1.29
N HIS A 175 4.96 -18.86 -1.09
CA HIS A 175 5.21 -19.82 -0.01
C HIS A 175 6.64 -20.37 -0.09
N GLY A 176 7.32 -20.43 1.05
CA GLY A 176 8.72 -20.92 1.14
C GLY A 176 9.79 -19.91 0.71
N SER A 177 9.41 -18.75 0.14
CA SER A 177 10.37 -17.70 -0.24
C SER A 177 10.87 -16.86 0.95
N GLY A 178 10.17 -16.90 2.06
CA GLY A 178 10.41 -16.05 3.23
C GLY A 178 9.73 -14.67 3.13
N ILE A 179 9.05 -14.36 2.03
CA ILE A 179 8.24 -13.14 1.89
C ILE A 179 6.94 -13.31 2.68
N ARG A 180 6.60 -12.32 3.50
CA ARG A 180 5.31 -12.23 4.20
C ARG A 180 4.32 -11.44 3.35
N VAL A 181 3.02 -11.74 3.50
CA VAL A 181 1.96 -11.04 2.77
C VAL A 181 0.82 -10.66 3.71
N THR A 182 0.57 -9.36 3.85
CA THR A 182 -0.49 -8.81 4.71
C THR A 182 -1.52 -8.03 3.90
N LEU A 183 -2.79 -8.31 4.12
CA LEU A 183 -3.90 -7.47 3.70
C LEU A 183 -4.24 -6.46 4.80
N ILE A 184 -4.24 -5.19 4.48
CA ILE A 184 -4.77 -4.12 5.33
C ILE A 184 -6.18 -3.82 4.83
N GLU A 185 -7.18 -3.94 5.71
CA GLU A 185 -8.59 -3.90 5.37
C GLU A 185 -9.33 -2.81 6.16
N PRO A 186 -9.14 -1.54 5.79
CA PRO A 186 -9.78 -0.43 6.47
C PRO A 186 -11.30 -0.42 6.31
N GLY A 187 -11.98 -0.02 7.37
CA GLY A 187 -13.32 0.52 7.32
C GLY A 187 -13.33 1.98 6.87
N MET A 188 -14.35 2.72 7.31
CA MET A 188 -14.49 4.13 7.01
C MET A 188 -13.32 4.90 7.61
N THR A 189 -12.51 5.55 6.76
CA THR A 189 -11.31 6.29 7.15
C THR A 189 -11.37 7.70 6.58
N ASP A 190 -11.18 8.72 7.40
CA ASP A 190 -11.17 10.14 7.00
C ASP A 190 -9.90 10.45 6.19
N THR A 191 -10.03 10.40 4.88
CA THR A 191 -8.94 10.68 3.93
C THR A 191 -9.51 11.44 2.73
N PRO A 192 -8.67 12.03 1.87
CA PRO A 192 -9.09 12.60 0.58
C PRO A 192 -9.76 11.62 -0.39
N PHE A 193 -9.95 10.38 0.00
CA PHE A 193 -10.75 9.37 -0.70
C PHE A 193 -12.25 9.76 -0.77
N PHE A 194 -12.74 10.55 0.19
CA PHE A 194 -14.11 10.98 0.26
C PHE A 194 -14.24 12.49 -0.01
N ASP A 195 -15.11 12.88 -0.93
CA ASP A 195 -15.45 14.30 -1.17
C ASP A 195 -16.04 14.95 0.08
N ASN A 196 -16.84 14.19 0.83
CA ASN A 196 -17.39 14.61 2.12
C ASN A 196 -16.77 13.73 3.22
N ARG A 197 -16.09 14.36 4.17
CA ARG A 197 -15.45 13.65 5.29
C ARG A 197 -16.48 12.87 6.09
N PRO A 198 -16.32 11.55 6.25
CA PRO A 198 -17.24 10.74 7.03
C PRO A 198 -17.12 11.08 8.51
N LYS A 199 -18.27 11.16 9.19
CA LYS A 199 -18.31 11.32 10.66
C LYS A 199 -17.93 10.00 11.33
N ASP A 200 -17.32 10.09 12.50
CA ASP A 200 -16.95 8.94 13.32
C ASP A 200 -16.09 7.89 12.56
N ALA A 201 -15.25 8.36 11.63
CA ALA A 201 -14.32 7.55 10.86
C ALA A 201 -13.00 7.36 11.59
N LEU A 202 -12.22 6.37 11.15
CA LEU A 202 -10.80 6.25 11.52
C LEU A 202 -10.02 7.42 10.93
N ALA A 203 -8.94 7.82 11.60
CA ALA A 203 -7.91 8.64 10.99
C ALA A 203 -7.00 7.77 10.09
N ASP A 204 -6.35 8.38 9.11
CA ASP A 204 -5.30 7.73 8.32
C ASP A 204 -4.13 7.23 9.18
N ASP A 205 -3.83 7.92 10.29
CA ASP A 205 -2.87 7.49 11.31
C ASP A 205 -3.25 6.17 12.00
N ASP A 206 -4.54 5.86 12.17
CA ASP A 206 -4.98 4.58 12.73
C ASP A 206 -4.57 3.43 11.83
N ILE A 207 -4.69 3.61 10.51
CA ILE A 207 -4.29 2.62 9.52
C ILE A 207 -2.76 2.55 9.43
N ALA A 208 -2.08 3.68 9.47
CA ALA A 208 -0.61 3.71 9.48
C ALA A 208 -0.03 2.91 10.66
N ARG A 209 -0.60 3.03 11.86
CA ARG A 209 -0.17 2.21 13.02
C ARG A 209 -0.37 0.72 12.79
N ALA A 210 -1.45 0.32 12.12
CA ALA A 210 -1.69 -1.09 11.80
C ALA A 210 -0.70 -1.63 10.76
N VAL A 211 -0.34 -0.83 9.76
CA VAL A 211 0.73 -1.15 8.79
C VAL A 211 2.04 -1.35 9.54
N LEU A 212 2.42 -0.41 10.41
CA LEU A 212 3.65 -0.51 11.19
C LEU A 212 3.64 -1.70 12.15
N PHE A 213 2.49 -2.06 12.74
CA PHE A 213 2.35 -3.27 13.53
C PHE A 213 2.71 -4.52 12.70
N ALA A 214 2.15 -4.68 11.49
CA ALA A 214 2.48 -5.80 10.62
C ALA A 214 3.97 -5.83 10.27
N LEU A 215 4.54 -4.67 9.91
CA LEU A 215 5.95 -4.51 9.56
C LEU A 215 6.91 -4.84 10.73
N SER A 216 6.48 -4.60 11.97
CA SER A 216 7.30 -4.81 13.17
C SER A 216 7.39 -6.26 13.62
N GLN A 217 6.55 -7.15 13.07
CA GLN A 217 6.55 -8.55 13.47
C GLN A 217 7.85 -9.27 13.07
N PRO A 218 8.32 -10.25 13.85
CA PRO A 218 9.52 -11.00 13.52
C PRO A 218 9.34 -11.81 12.23
N PRO A 219 10.41 -12.16 11.50
CA PRO A 219 10.34 -12.76 10.16
C PRO A 219 9.53 -14.05 10.04
N HIS A 220 9.37 -14.81 11.12
CA HIS A 220 8.60 -16.05 11.15
C HIS A 220 7.10 -15.85 11.43
N VAL A 221 6.68 -14.60 11.67
CA VAL A 221 5.28 -14.24 11.92
C VAL A 221 4.71 -13.53 10.69
N ASP A 222 3.78 -14.17 10.01
CA ASP A 222 3.04 -13.60 8.89
C ASP A 222 1.62 -13.22 9.35
N VAL A 223 1.39 -11.93 9.56
CA VAL A 223 0.06 -11.39 9.86
C VAL A 223 -0.68 -11.30 8.53
N ASN A 224 -1.58 -12.23 8.28
CA ASN A 224 -2.22 -12.35 6.97
C ASN A 224 -3.21 -11.23 6.68
N GLU A 225 -3.96 -10.78 7.69
CA GLU A 225 -5.04 -9.81 7.54
C GLU A 225 -5.17 -8.93 8.76
N ILE A 226 -5.39 -7.63 8.54
CA ILE A 226 -5.73 -6.68 9.59
C ILE A 226 -6.97 -5.91 9.16
N LEU A 227 -8.14 -6.32 9.70
CA LEU A 227 -9.39 -5.64 9.47
C LEU A 227 -9.64 -4.65 10.61
N ILE A 228 -9.77 -3.36 10.27
CA ILE A 228 -9.91 -2.26 11.22
C ILE A 228 -11.13 -1.42 10.85
N ARG A 229 -12.01 -1.19 11.82
CA ARG A 229 -13.21 -0.34 11.65
C ARG A 229 -13.32 0.67 12.77
N PRO A 230 -13.91 1.85 12.50
CA PRO A 230 -14.36 2.69 13.60
C PRO A 230 -15.41 1.93 14.44
N THR A 231 -15.40 2.15 15.73
CA THR A 231 -16.37 1.51 16.65
C THR A 231 -17.83 1.83 16.32
N ALA A 232 -18.07 3.00 15.70
CA ALA A 232 -19.39 3.43 15.25
C ALA A 232 -19.84 2.78 13.93
N GLN A 233 -18.94 2.14 13.18
CA GLN A 233 -19.29 1.49 11.91
C GLN A 233 -19.99 0.16 12.18
N GLN A 234 -21.29 0.12 11.90
CA GLN A 234 -22.05 -1.14 11.88
C GLN A 234 -21.49 -2.08 10.81
N GLY A 235 -21.46 -3.34 11.15
CA GLY A 235 -20.87 -4.42 10.35
C GLY A 235 -21.53 -4.66 9.01
#